data_05dc0164c3e561cf79810894ba59391c
#
_entry.id   05dc0164c3e561cf79810894ba59391c
#
_cell.length_a   1.000
_cell.length_b   1.000
_cell.length_c   1.000
_cell.angle_alpha   90.00
_cell.angle_beta   90.00
_cell.angle_gamma   90.00
#
_symmetry.space_group_name_H-M   'P 1'
#
loop_
_entity.id
_entity.type
_entity.pdbx_description
1 polymer ?
#
loop_
_entity_poly.entity_id
_entity_poly.type
_entity_poly.pdbx_seq_one_letter_code
_entity_poly.pdbx_strand_id
1 'polypeptide(L)'
;MPGKQYPMFQKHNMIREHSMSFEERNSLIGIVTDLLVITLFVWQITAQTAAGAFDGPDAYSAWARLVLTMIVVSIAASIAVTILINIALGLITGQKMPPHLVDERDRQIRLRGAQVTLLLTSGVFLGGVGLLAANFNVFAALNVMLSAFAVGTVAGSFIKLALHRGWV
;
A
#
# COMPACT_ATOMS: atom_id res chain seq x y z
N MET A 1 20.89 -54.67 2.26
CA MET A 1 19.51 -54.36 1.77
C MET A 1 19.36 -52.85 1.73
N PRO A 2 19.21 -52.21 0.58
CA PRO A 2 19.06 -50.74 0.52
C PRO A 2 17.62 -50.36 0.85
N GLY A 3 17.48 -49.44 1.81
CA GLY A 3 16.20 -48.97 2.32
C GLY A 3 15.39 -48.24 1.25
N LYS A 4 14.14 -48.64 1.11
CA LYS A 4 13.13 -47.97 0.27
C LYS A 4 12.85 -46.57 0.84
N GLN A 5 13.37 -45.54 0.19
CA GLN A 5 12.94 -44.18 0.43
C GLN A 5 11.50 -44.06 -0.05
N TYR A 6 10.61 -43.65 0.87
CA TYR A 6 9.18 -43.52 0.61
C TYR A 6 8.91 -42.24 -0.21
N PRO A 7 8.21 -42.31 -1.34
CA PRO A 7 7.96 -41.15 -2.22
C PRO A 7 6.97 -40.11 -1.63
N MET A 8 6.42 -40.37 -0.44
CA MET A 8 5.46 -39.45 0.20
C MET A 8 6.08 -38.12 0.67
N PHE A 9 7.36 -38.12 1.05
CA PHE A 9 8.02 -36.90 1.52
C PHE A 9 8.29 -35.88 0.41
N GLN A 10 8.47 -36.32 -0.82
CA GLN A 10 8.74 -35.46 -1.95
C GLN A 10 7.49 -34.71 -2.47
N LYS A 11 6.32 -35.35 -2.36
CA LYS A 11 5.06 -34.74 -2.80
C LYS A 11 4.57 -33.63 -1.88
N HIS A 12 4.93 -33.70 -0.59
CA HIS A 12 4.56 -32.69 0.40
C HIS A 12 5.38 -31.41 0.26
N ASN A 13 6.62 -31.51 -0.22
CA ASN A 13 7.48 -30.34 -0.46
C ASN A 13 7.11 -29.58 -1.75
N MET A 14 6.65 -30.27 -2.80
CA MET A 14 6.24 -29.62 -4.05
C MET A 14 4.95 -28.79 -3.94
N ILE A 15 4.06 -29.14 -3.01
CA ILE A 15 2.81 -28.37 -2.79
C ILE A 15 3.07 -27.09 -1.96
N ARG A 16 4.17 -27.04 -1.21
CA ARG A 16 4.56 -25.85 -0.42
C ARG A 16 5.17 -24.73 -1.24
N GLU A 17 5.71 -25.00 -2.42
CA GLU A 17 6.40 -23.99 -3.24
C GLU A 17 5.45 -23.00 -3.96
N HIS A 18 4.13 -23.25 -3.99
CA HIS A 18 3.18 -22.39 -4.70
C HIS A 18 2.16 -21.68 -3.82
N SER A 19 2.22 -21.83 -2.49
CA SER A 19 1.32 -21.09 -1.61
C SER A 19 1.93 -19.72 -1.26
N MET A 20 1.30 -18.67 -1.76
CA MET A 20 1.62 -17.29 -1.41
C MET A 20 1.63 -17.10 0.11
N SER A 21 2.69 -16.52 0.66
CA SER A 21 2.77 -16.25 2.10
C SER A 21 1.70 -15.26 2.53
N PHE A 22 1.30 -15.30 3.79
CA PHE A 22 0.32 -14.34 4.33
C PHE A 22 0.78 -12.88 4.15
N GLU A 23 2.05 -12.60 4.37
CA GLU A 23 2.64 -11.27 4.23
C GLU A 23 2.74 -10.84 2.76
N GLU A 24 3.04 -11.75 1.83
CA GLU A 24 3.03 -11.46 0.39
C GLU A 24 1.63 -11.07 -0.07
N ARG A 25 0.60 -11.80 0.38
CA ARG A 25 -0.80 -11.49 0.11
C ARG A 25 -1.19 -10.12 0.67
N ASN A 26 -0.82 -9.83 1.92
CA ASN A 26 -1.09 -8.53 2.53
C ASN A 26 -0.40 -7.38 1.79
N SER A 27 0.82 -7.60 1.30
CA SER A 27 1.54 -6.60 0.51
C SER A 27 0.85 -6.32 -0.82
N LEU A 28 0.32 -7.35 -1.49
CA LEU A 28 -0.47 -7.18 -2.72
C LEU A 28 -1.80 -6.46 -2.46
N ILE A 29 -2.52 -6.84 -1.40
CA ILE A 29 -3.75 -6.16 -0.98
C ILE A 29 -3.44 -4.68 -0.72
N GLY A 30 -2.34 -4.38 -0.01
CA GLY A 30 -1.88 -3.03 0.25
C GLY A 30 -1.66 -2.23 -1.04
N ILE A 31 -0.91 -2.78 -2.00
CA ILE A 31 -0.65 -2.12 -3.29
C ILE A 31 -1.95 -1.83 -4.04
N VAL A 32 -2.86 -2.80 -4.14
CA VAL A 32 -4.15 -2.62 -4.82
C VAL A 32 -4.98 -1.53 -4.15
N THR A 33 -5.04 -1.55 -2.82
CA THR A 33 -5.77 -0.55 -2.04
C THR A 33 -5.16 0.85 -2.21
N ASP A 34 -3.83 0.96 -2.11
CA ASP A 34 -3.11 2.23 -2.27
C ASP A 34 -3.37 2.81 -3.68
N LEU A 35 -3.26 2.00 -4.73
CA LEU A 35 -3.53 2.44 -6.10
C LEU A 35 -4.98 2.90 -6.29
N LEU A 36 -5.95 2.19 -5.71
CA LEU A 36 -7.36 2.57 -5.77
C LEU A 36 -7.59 3.93 -5.08
N VAL A 37 -7.05 4.09 -3.87
CA VAL A 37 -7.17 5.35 -3.11
C VAL A 37 -6.51 6.51 -3.85
N ILE A 38 -5.31 6.29 -4.40
CA ILE A 38 -4.60 7.31 -5.19
C ILE A 38 -5.43 7.71 -6.41
N THR A 39 -5.97 6.75 -7.14
CA THR A 39 -6.79 7.01 -8.33
C THR A 39 -8.03 7.83 -7.97
N LEU A 40 -8.75 7.46 -6.92
CA LEU A 40 -9.90 8.20 -6.43
C LEU A 40 -9.53 9.61 -6.01
N PHE A 41 -8.39 9.77 -5.34
CA PHE A 41 -7.91 11.07 -4.89
C PHE A 41 -7.55 11.98 -6.06
N VAL A 42 -6.77 11.48 -7.03
CA VAL A 42 -6.39 12.23 -8.23
C VAL A 42 -7.63 12.62 -9.03
N TRP A 43 -8.58 11.69 -9.19
CA TRP A 43 -9.85 11.97 -9.86
C TRP A 43 -10.63 13.10 -9.16
N GLN A 44 -10.76 13.04 -7.84
CA GLN A 44 -11.48 14.06 -7.07
C GLN A 44 -10.80 15.42 -7.14
N ILE A 45 -9.48 15.48 -6.98
CA ILE A 45 -8.74 16.75 -7.10
C ILE A 45 -8.90 17.36 -8.49
N THR A 46 -8.75 16.57 -9.55
CA THR A 46 -8.88 17.08 -10.92
C THR A 46 -10.31 17.54 -11.24
N ALA A 47 -11.31 16.79 -10.80
CA ALA A 47 -12.72 17.16 -10.98
C ALA A 47 -13.08 18.46 -10.24
N GLN A 48 -12.63 18.61 -9.00
CA GLN A 48 -12.87 19.82 -8.19
C GLN A 48 -12.12 21.03 -8.75
N THR A 49 -10.89 20.84 -9.23
CA THR A 49 -10.12 21.90 -9.90
C THR A 49 -10.84 22.35 -11.17
N ALA A 50 -11.32 21.42 -11.99
CA ALA A 50 -12.06 21.71 -13.21
C ALA A 50 -13.40 22.44 -12.93
N ALA A 51 -14.00 22.18 -11.77
CA ALA A 51 -15.23 22.84 -11.32
C ALA A 51 -14.98 24.25 -10.69
N GLY A 52 -13.72 24.71 -10.60
CA GLY A 52 -13.36 25.98 -9.98
C GLY A 52 -13.50 26.01 -8.45
N ALA A 53 -13.56 24.85 -7.80
CA ALA A 53 -13.77 24.75 -6.35
C ALA A 53 -12.59 25.34 -5.54
N PHE A 54 -11.44 25.50 -6.19
CA PHE A 54 -10.22 26.06 -5.58
C PHE A 54 -9.90 27.46 -6.07
N ASP A 55 -10.90 28.12 -6.70
CA ASP A 55 -10.79 29.51 -7.13
C ASP A 55 -11.41 30.42 -6.06
N GLY A 56 -10.68 31.39 -5.56
CA GLY A 56 -11.20 32.35 -4.60
C GLY A 56 -10.62 32.27 -3.18
N PRO A 57 -11.17 33.08 -2.25
CA PRO A 57 -10.59 33.25 -0.91
C PRO A 57 -10.66 31.97 -0.05
N ASP A 58 -11.63 31.10 -0.28
CA ASP A 58 -11.85 29.88 0.50
C ASP A 58 -11.16 28.64 -0.10
N ALA A 59 -10.34 28.81 -1.12
CA ALA A 59 -9.70 27.75 -1.88
C ALA A 59 -8.93 26.74 -0.99
N TYR A 60 -8.15 27.22 -0.03
CA TYR A 60 -7.38 26.36 0.88
C TYR A 60 -8.27 25.59 1.85
N SER A 61 -9.36 26.20 2.33
CA SER A 61 -10.31 25.53 3.21
C SER A 61 -11.13 24.48 2.47
N ALA A 62 -11.48 24.73 1.21
CA ALA A 62 -12.13 23.76 0.32
C ALA A 62 -11.21 22.57 0.05
N TRP A 63 -9.94 22.81 -0.27
CA TRP A 63 -8.94 21.76 -0.45
C TRP A 63 -8.74 20.94 0.82
N ALA A 64 -8.59 21.58 1.98
CA ALA A 64 -8.41 20.90 3.24
C ALA A 64 -9.61 20.00 3.60
N ARG A 65 -10.84 20.48 3.37
CA ARG A 65 -12.06 19.67 3.55
C ARG A 65 -12.09 18.48 2.62
N LEU A 66 -11.71 18.65 1.36
CA LEU A 66 -11.60 17.53 0.41
C LEU A 66 -10.61 16.50 0.93
N VAL A 67 -9.40 16.90 1.34
CA VAL A 67 -8.37 16.00 1.87
C VAL A 67 -8.88 15.21 3.08
N LEU A 68 -9.48 15.89 4.06
CA LEU A 68 -10.03 15.25 5.26
C LEU A 68 -11.14 14.25 4.89
N THR A 69 -12.04 14.62 3.99
CA THR A 69 -13.08 13.70 3.49
C THR A 69 -12.46 12.47 2.83
N MET A 70 -11.45 12.67 1.98
CA MET A 70 -10.78 11.58 1.29
C MET A 70 -9.98 10.67 2.23
N ILE A 71 -9.44 11.19 3.34
CA ILE A 71 -8.83 10.34 4.38
C ILE A 71 -9.87 9.40 4.98
N VAL A 72 -11.04 9.90 5.36
CA VAL A 72 -12.13 9.06 5.91
C VAL A 72 -12.59 8.02 4.87
N VAL A 73 -12.79 8.45 3.63
CA VAL A 73 -13.16 7.54 2.52
C VAL A 73 -12.09 6.48 2.29
N SER A 74 -10.80 6.84 2.33
CA SER A 74 -9.70 5.90 2.13
C SER A 74 -9.63 4.84 3.24
N ILE A 75 -9.88 5.23 4.49
CA ILE A 75 -9.96 4.27 5.60
C ILE A 75 -11.10 3.28 5.38
N ALA A 76 -12.29 3.76 5.06
CA ALA A 76 -13.45 2.92 4.80
C ALA A 76 -13.22 1.99 3.59
N ALA A 77 -12.65 2.53 2.50
CA ALA A 77 -12.30 1.76 1.30
C ALA A 77 -11.27 0.67 1.61
N SER A 78 -10.22 0.99 2.39
CA SER A 78 -9.19 0.03 2.78
C SER A 78 -9.77 -1.14 3.58
N ILE A 79 -10.65 -0.86 4.52
CA ILE A 79 -11.35 -1.90 5.29
C ILE A 79 -12.21 -2.76 4.37
N ALA A 80 -13.02 -2.14 3.50
CA ALA A 80 -13.90 -2.85 2.59
C ALA A 80 -13.12 -3.75 1.61
N VAL A 81 -12.05 -3.23 0.98
CA VAL A 81 -11.20 -3.98 0.06
C VAL A 81 -10.54 -5.16 0.78
N THR A 82 -10.01 -4.95 1.99
CA THR A 82 -9.40 -6.00 2.79
C THR A 82 -10.39 -7.13 3.10
N ILE A 83 -11.60 -6.79 3.50
CA ILE A 83 -12.66 -7.77 3.81
C ILE A 83 -13.04 -8.52 2.52
N LEU A 84 -13.30 -7.83 1.42
CA LEU A 84 -13.72 -8.44 0.15
C LEU A 84 -12.67 -9.40 -0.39
N ILE A 85 -11.39 -9.00 -0.39
CA ILE A 85 -10.31 -9.87 -0.88
C ILE A 85 -10.14 -11.11 0.03
N ASN A 86 -10.23 -10.94 1.35
CA ASN A 86 -10.13 -12.08 2.27
C ASN A 86 -11.31 -13.05 2.11
N ILE A 87 -12.52 -12.56 1.90
CA ILE A 87 -13.70 -13.41 1.60
C ILE A 87 -13.49 -14.13 0.26
N ALA A 88 -13.11 -13.42 -0.80
CA ALA A 88 -12.90 -14.00 -2.12
C ALA A 88 -11.82 -15.10 -2.08
N LEU A 89 -10.71 -14.86 -1.42
CA LEU A 89 -9.65 -15.85 -1.25
C LEU A 89 -10.11 -17.05 -0.42
N GLY A 90 -10.86 -16.83 0.66
CA GLY A 90 -11.44 -17.91 1.47
C GLY A 90 -12.36 -18.82 0.66
N LEU A 91 -13.19 -18.26 -0.22
CA LEU A 91 -14.09 -18.99 -1.10
C LEU A 91 -13.33 -19.79 -2.18
N ILE A 92 -12.26 -19.20 -2.76
CA ILE A 92 -11.48 -19.86 -3.83
C ILE A 92 -10.58 -20.96 -3.28
N THR A 93 -9.93 -20.75 -2.13
CA THR A 93 -8.95 -21.69 -1.60
C THR A 93 -9.54 -22.77 -0.71
N GLY A 94 -10.76 -22.58 -0.20
CA GLY A 94 -11.41 -23.51 0.74
C GLY A 94 -10.64 -23.73 2.05
N GLN A 95 -9.53 -23.00 2.24
CA GLN A 95 -8.65 -23.19 3.40
C GLN A 95 -9.03 -22.24 4.53
N LYS A 96 -9.22 -22.80 5.74
CA LYS A 96 -9.20 -22.00 6.96
C LYS A 96 -7.83 -21.31 7.04
N MET A 97 -7.83 -20.00 7.31
CA MET A 97 -6.58 -19.24 7.50
C MET A 97 -5.65 -20.00 8.44
N PRO A 98 -4.41 -20.30 8.01
CA PRO A 98 -3.45 -20.91 8.93
C PRO A 98 -3.18 -19.93 10.09
N PRO A 99 -2.91 -20.45 11.30
CA PRO A 99 -2.55 -19.61 12.43
C PRO A 99 -1.34 -18.75 12.05
N HIS A 100 -1.43 -17.47 12.37
CA HIS A 100 -0.45 -16.45 12.00
C HIS A 100 0.85 -16.65 12.81
N LEU A 101 1.72 -17.52 12.34
CA LEU A 101 3.08 -17.64 12.85
C LEU A 101 3.94 -16.60 12.10
N VAL A 102 4.23 -15.49 12.76
CA VAL A 102 5.16 -14.47 12.24
C VAL A 102 6.55 -15.04 12.33
N ASP A 103 7.18 -15.32 11.19
CA ASP A 103 8.59 -15.67 11.13
C ASP A 103 9.47 -14.42 11.31
N GLU A 104 10.67 -14.59 11.86
CA GLU A 104 11.64 -13.51 12.04
C GLU A 104 12.00 -12.85 10.69
N ARG A 105 12.04 -13.62 9.60
CA ARG A 105 12.23 -13.12 8.24
C ARG A 105 11.12 -12.14 7.85
N ASP A 106 9.85 -12.51 8.08
CA ASP A 106 8.71 -11.65 7.76
C ASP A 106 8.74 -10.35 8.55
N ARG A 107 9.17 -10.42 9.82
CA ARG A 107 9.38 -9.25 10.66
C ARG A 107 10.44 -8.31 10.09
N GLN A 108 11.58 -8.83 9.62
CA GLN A 108 12.64 -8.03 9.00
C GLN A 108 12.17 -7.38 7.69
N ILE A 109 11.45 -8.11 6.84
CA ILE A 109 10.86 -7.58 5.60
C ILE A 109 9.89 -6.42 5.91
N ARG A 110 9.03 -6.59 6.91
CA ARG A 110 8.11 -5.53 7.35
C ARG A 110 8.83 -4.28 7.84
N LEU A 111 9.91 -4.45 8.62
CA LEU A 111 10.71 -3.33 9.11
C LEU A 111 11.40 -2.57 7.96
N ARG A 112 11.99 -3.28 7.00
CA ARG A 112 12.61 -2.67 5.81
C ARG A 112 11.58 -1.92 4.97
N GLY A 113 10.40 -2.51 4.75
CA GLY A 113 9.30 -1.81 4.07
C GLY A 113 8.89 -0.52 4.78
N ALA A 114 8.75 -0.56 6.11
CA ALA A 114 8.44 0.62 6.92
C ALA A 114 9.53 1.70 6.86
N GLN A 115 10.81 1.32 6.85
CA GLN A 115 11.92 2.25 6.70
C GLN A 115 11.90 2.95 5.34
N VAL A 116 11.64 2.23 4.25
CA VAL A 116 11.50 2.82 2.90
C VAL A 116 10.30 3.75 2.85
N THR A 117 9.16 3.34 3.40
CA THR A 117 7.98 4.20 3.51
C THR A 117 8.32 5.52 4.21
N LEU A 118 8.93 5.45 5.39
CA LEU A 118 9.29 6.64 6.17
C LEU A 118 10.27 7.55 5.42
N LEU A 119 11.32 6.96 4.84
CA LEU A 119 12.35 7.72 4.12
C LEU A 119 11.76 8.47 2.92
N LEU A 120 10.97 7.80 2.09
CA LEU A 120 10.36 8.40 0.91
C LEU A 120 9.28 9.43 1.29
N THR A 121 8.41 9.10 2.25
CA THR A 121 7.42 10.07 2.75
C THR A 121 8.10 11.33 3.24
N SER A 122 9.14 11.20 4.07
CA SER A 122 9.88 12.36 4.60
C SER A 122 10.58 13.15 3.49
N GLY A 123 11.22 12.47 2.54
CA GLY A 123 11.91 13.12 1.43
C GLY A 123 10.97 13.91 0.52
N VAL A 124 9.86 13.31 0.09
CA VAL A 124 8.87 13.98 -0.76
C VAL A 124 8.16 15.11 -0.01
N PHE A 125 7.84 14.91 1.28
CA PHE A 125 7.25 15.96 2.12
C PHE A 125 8.18 17.18 2.23
N LEU A 126 9.47 16.96 2.53
CA LEU A 126 10.46 18.04 2.57
C LEU A 126 10.64 18.70 1.21
N GLY A 127 10.53 17.95 0.11
CA GLY A 127 10.49 18.52 -1.24
C GLY A 127 9.33 19.51 -1.41
N GLY A 128 8.14 19.18 -0.94
CA GLY A 128 6.99 20.09 -0.93
C GLY A 128 7.22 21.34 -0.08
N VAL A 129 7.84 21.19 1.09
CA VAL A 129 8.25 22.35 1.92
C VAL A 129 9.27 23.23 1.17
N GLY A 130 10.22 22.60 0.46
CA GLY A 130 11.19 23.30 -0.37
C GLY A 130 10.52 24.12 -1.50
N LEU A 131 9.48 23.58 -2.13
CA LEU A 131 8.69 24.31 -3.12
C LEU A 131 8.04 25.57 -2.53
N LEU A 132 7.48 25.48 -1.31
CA LEU A 132 6.94 26.64 -0.60
C LEU A 132 8.02 27.69 -0.31
N ALA A 133 9.19 27.25 0.16
CA ALA A 133 10.32 28.11 0.44
C ALA A 133 10.85 28.84 -0.83
N ALA A 134 10.71 28.19 -1.98
CA ALA A 134 11.06 28.74 -3.29
C ALA A 134 9.96 29.63 -3.90
N ASN A 135 8.91 29.95 -3.15
CA ASN A 135 7.74 30.74 -3.61
C ASN A 135 7.01 30.10 -4.80
N PHE A 136 7.02 28.77 -4.89
CA PHE A 136 6.26 28.05 -5.90
C PHE A 136 4.74 28.10 -5.57
N ASN A 137 3.91 27.70 -6.53
CA ASN A 137 2.47 27.65 -6.33
C ASN A 137 2.10 26.83 -5.08
N VAL A 138 1.38 27.43 -4.15
CA VAL A 138 1.02 26.83 -2.86
C VAL A 138 0.21 25.55 -3.04
N PHE A 139 -0.75 25.53 -3.97
CA PHE A 139 -1.53 24.30 -4.25
C PHE A 139 -0.66 23.18 -4.77
N ALA A 140 0.29 23.49 -5.66
CA ALA A 140 1.23 22.48 -6.14
C ALA A 140 2.06 21.93 -5.00
N ALA A 141 2.60 22.77 -4.13
CA ALA A 141 3.38 22.35 -2.97
C ALA A 141 2.57 21.50 -1.99
N LEU A 142 1.32 21.89 -1.67
CA LEU A 142 0.42 21.13 -0.82
C LEU A 142 0.10 19.75 -1.42
N ASN A 143 -0.13 19.64 -2.72
CA ASN A 143 -0.38 18.37 -3.38
C ASN A 143 0.89 17.49 -3.42
N VAL A 144 2.08 18.05 -3.57
CA VAL A 144 3.35 17.33 -3.43
C VAL A 144 3.50 16.79 -2.01
N MET A 145 3.28 17.61 -0.98
CA MET A 145 3.33 17.14 0.42
C MET A 145 2.34 16.02 0.69
N LEU A 146 1.14 16.10 0.14
CA LEU A 146 0.13 15.06 0.28
C LEU A 146 0.51 13.78 -0.48
N SER A 147 1.08 13.91 -1.68
CA SER A 147 1.55 12.76 -2.47
C SER A 147 2.68 11.98 -1.79
N ALA A 148 3.37 12.59 -0.81
CA ALA A 148 4.42 11.94 -0.03
C ALA A 148 3.94 10.65 0.64
N PHE A 149 2.72 10.65 1.19
CA PHE A 149 2.13 9.46 1.81
C PHE A 149 1.87 8.37 0.77
N ALA A 150 1.31 8.73 -0.38
CA ALA A 150 1.03 7.80 -1.47
C ALA A 150 2.32 7.16 -2.01
N VAL A 151 3.34 7.97 -2.29
CA VAL A 151 4.65 7.49 -2.76
C VAL A 151 5.31 6.57 -1.73
N GLY A 152 5.29 6.98 -0.46
CA GLY A 152 5.89 6.19 0.62
C GLY A 152 5.21 4.84 0.82
N THR A 153 3.87 4.78 0.88
CA THR A 153 3.13 3.54 1.12
C THR A 153 3.25 2.57 -0.04
N VAL A 154 3.11 3.04 -1.28
CA VAL A 154 3.28 2.20 -2.48
C VAL A 154 4.69 1.63 -2.56
N ALA A 155 5.72 2.47 -2.39
CA ALA A 155 7.11 2.01 -2.43
C ALA A 155 7.44 1.02 -1.31
N GLY A 156 6.97 1.27 -0.09
CA GLY A 156 7.16 0.36 1.04
C GLY A 156 6.47 -0.99 0.82
N SER A 157 5.27 -1.00 0.25
CA SER A 157 4.54 -2.22 -0.10
C SER A 157 5.22 -2.97 -1.24
N PHE A 158 5.76 -2.26 -2.23
CA PHE A 158 6.51 -2.85 -3.32
C PHE A 158 7.82 -3.50 -2.84
N ILE A 159 8.58 -2.83 -1.98
CA ILE A 159 9.81 -3.40 -1.39
C ILE A 159 9.51 -4.66 -0.57
N LYS A 160 8.44 -4.66 0.22
CA LYS A 160 8.01 -5.88 0.94
C LYS A 160 7.76 -7.03 -0.02
N LEU A 161 7.03 -6.79 -1.11
CA LEU A 161 6.75 -7.80 -2.13
C LEU A 161 8.04 -8.29 -2.81
N ALA A 162 8.95 -7.39 -3.18
CA ALA A 162 10.22 -7.71 -3.82
C ALA A 162 11.10 -8.59 -2.93
N LEU A 163 11.18 -8.26 -1.63
CA LEU A 163 11.94 -9.04 -0.65
C LEU A 163 11.33 -10.44 -0.41
N HIS A 164 9.99 -10.56 -0.41
CA HIS A 164 9.33 -11.86 -0.31
C HIS A 164 9.65 -12.75 -1.51
N ARG A 165 9.72 -12.18 -2.71
CA ARG A 165 10.03 -12.89 -3.96
C ARG A 165 11.53 -13.08 -4.22
N GLY A 166 12.39 -12.55 -3.36
CA GLY A 166 13.84 -12.67 -3.52
C GLY A 166 14.39 -11.89 -4.73
N TRP A 167 13.75 -10.79 -5.13
CA TRP A 167 14.20 -9.95 -6.23
C TRP A 167 15.32 -8.97 -5.82
N VAL A 168 15.50 -8.78 -4.52
CA VAL A 168 16.48 -7.86 -3.92
C VAL A 168 17.16 -8.52 -2.72
#